data_93adecb460f624930dc009c5deff2cc4
#
_entry.id   93adecb460f624930dc009c5deff2cc4
#
_cell.length_a   1.000
_cell.length_b   1.000
_cell.length_c   1.000
_cell.angle_alpha   90.00
_cell.angle_beta   90.00
_cell.angle_gamma   90.00
#
_symmetry.space_group_name_H-M   'P 1'
#
loop_
_entity.id
_entity.type
_entity.pdbx_description
1 polymer ?
#
loop_
_entity_poly.entity_id
_entity_poly.type
_entity_poly.pdbx_seq_one_letter_code
_entity_poly.pdbx_strand_id
1 'polypeptide(L)'
;DLGILKQENDLIDNLKNHKFDIVYLLGQDNLDFNKKDEFIIYQGSHGDKGAEIADIILPGSAYTEQDGYFTNLEGKIQKSNKASYPPGDAKEDWQIINELAEFMNNRKLFNDKDELESSMFNYLNLQKEKQSNESELTNISEKQNFKNENLKIFFKDYYFSNVVARSSKTMIECNNAKIKLKTTGTEG
;
A
#
# COMPACT_ATOMS: atom_id res chain seq x y z
N ASP A 1 9.88 7.69 2.75
CA ASP A 1 8.82 8.62 3.16
C ASP A 1 9.10 9.97 2.52
N LEU A 2 8.23 10.40 1.60
CA LEU A 2 8.35 11.71 0.93
C LEU A 2 7.95 12.87 1.86
N GLY A 3 7.76 12.62 3.16
CA GLY A 3 7.35 13.63 4.15
C GLY A 3 5.94 14.21 3.95
N ILE A 4 5.14 13.58 3.10
CA ILE A 4 3.85 14.09 2.66
C ILE A 4 2.73 13.70 3.62
N LEU A 5 2.85 12.53 4.21
CA LEU A 5 1.86 12.00 5.12
C LEU A 5 2.26 12.38 6.55
N LYS A 6 1.44 13.18 7.20
CA LYS A 6 1.51 13.29 8.66
C LYS A 6 1.07 11.94 9.22
N GLN A 7 2.05 11.12 9.59
CA GLN A 7 1.75 9.97 10.43
C GLN A 7 1.35 10.52 11.80
N GLU A 8 0.11 10.30 12.19
CA GLU A 8 -0.19 10.39 13.61
C GLU A 8 0.57 9.28 14.31
N ASN A 9 1.47 9.64 15.21
CA ASN A 9 2.33 8.68 15.91
C ASN A 9 1.53 7.58 16.63
N ASP A 10 0.27 7.86 16.96
CA ASP A 10 -0.62 6.98 17.70
C ASP A 10 -1.74 6.36 16.84
N LEU A 11 -1.65 6.43 15.50
CA LEU A 11 -2.72 5.96 14.61
C LEU A 11 -3.10 4.49 14.87
N ILE A 12 -2.10 3.63 14.96
CA ILE A 12 -2.32 2.18 15.18
C ILE A 12 -2.91 1.92 16.56
N ASP A 13 -2.44 2.63 17.58
CA ASP A 13 -2.97 2.48 18.94
C ASP A 13 -4.40 3.05 19.04
N ASN A 14 -4.68 4.17 18.37
CA ASN A 14 -6.02 4.73 18.29
C ASN A 14 -6.98 3.76 17.56
N LEU A 15 -6.53 3.13 16.48
CA LEU A 15 -7.29 2.11 15.78
C LEU A 15 -7.58 0.90 16.68
N LYS A 16 -6.56 0.35 17.33
CA LYS A 16 -6.72 -0.78 18.27
C LYS A 16 -7.60 -0.46 19.47
N ASN A 17 -7.63 0.79 19.87
CA ASN A 17 -8.49 1.29 20.96
C ASN A 17 -9.87 1.76 20.47
N HIS A 18 -10.25 1.49 19.22
CA HIS A 18 -11.57 1.77 18.67
C HIS A 18 -12.00 3.24 18.78
N LYS A 19 -11.09 4.17 18.46
CA LYS A 19 -11.35 5.60 18.59
C LYS A 19 -11.92 6.25 17.30
N PHE A 20 -12.15 5.46 16.26
CA PHE A 20 -12.66 5.93 14.98
C PHE A 20 -14.04 5.36 14.71
N ASP A 21 -14.98 6.19 14.25
CA ASP A 21 -16.30 5.74 13.81
C ASP A 21 -16.25 5.15 12.40
N ILE A 22 -15.37 5.70 11.54
CA ILE A 22 -15.19 5.29 10.15
C ILE A 22 -13.70 5.02 9.89
N VAL A 23 -13.41 3.89 9.26
CA VAL A 23 -12.04 3.51 8.85
C VAL A 23 -12.03 3.22 7.37
N TYR A 24 -11.20 3.94 6.62
CA TYR A 24 -10.98 3.71 5.19
C TYR A 24 -9.64 3.04 4.96
N LEU A 25 -9.67 1.78 4.53
CA LEU A 25 -8.50 0.96 4.25
C LEU A 25 -8.16 1.02 2.76
N LEU A 26 -7.24 1.91 2.38
CA LEU A 26 -6.78 2.05 1.00
C LEU A 26 -5.57 1.13 0.76
N GLY A 27 -5.79 0.01 0.10
CA GLY A 27 -4.78 -1.00 -0.17
C GLY A 27 -4.17 -1.64 1.09
N GLN A 28 -4.76 -1.39 2.26
CA GLN A 28 -4.29 -1.94 3.53
C GLN A 28 -5.01 -3.26 3.81
N ASP A 29 -4.42 -4.35 3.37
CA ASP A 29 -5.01 -5.68 3.35
C ASP A 29 -4.50 -6.63 4.46
N ASN A 30 -3.46 -6.25 5.18
CA ASN A 30 -2.84 -7.09 6.21
C ASN A 30 -2.79 -6.39 7.58
N LEU A 31 -3.88 -5.76 7.98
CA LEU A 31 -3.99 -5.10 9.26
C LEU A 31 -4.52 -6.08 10.32
N ASP A 32 -3.76 -6.27 11.41
CA ASP A 32 -4.19 -7.05 12.55
C ASP A 32 -5.02 -6.16 13.50
N PHE A 33 -6.31 -6.17 13.27
CA PHE A 33 -7.27 -5.31 13.94
C PHE A 33 -8.61 -6.03 14.10
N ASN A 34 -9.13 -6.03 15.31
CA ASN A 34 -10.44 -6.62 15.60
C ASN A 34 -11.52 -5.53 15.52
N LYS A 35 -12.35 -5.59 14.47
CA LYS A 35 -13.50 -4.69 14.29
C LYS A 35 -14.49 -4.83 15.45
N LYS A 36 -15.06 -3.71 15.88
CA LYS A 36 -16.23 -3.62 16.77
C LYS A 36 -17.36 -2.86 16.07
N ASP A 37 -17.52 -1.59 16.43
CA ASP A 37 -18.63 -0.75 15.96
C ASP A 37 -18.22 0.17 14.80
N GLU A 38 -16.95 0.15 14.40
CA GLU A 38 -16.44 0.97 13.30
C GLU A 38 -17.06 0.58 11.96
N PHE A 39 -17.42 1.59 11.16
CA PHE A 39 -17.79 1.38 9.77
C PHE A 39 -16.53 1.32 8.90
N ILE A 40 -16.27 0.17 8.28
CA ILE A 40 -15.04 -0.08 7.54
C ILE A 40 -15.30 -0.10 6.04
N ILE A 41 -14.57 0.75 5.31
CA ILE A 41 -14.53 0.77 3.86
C ILE A 41 -13.17 0.20 3.43
N TYR A 42 -13.17 -0.83 2.62
CA TYR A 42 -11.96 -1.38 2.03
C TYR A 42 -11.92 -1.09 0.55
N GLN A 43 -10.83 -0.50 0.07
CA GLN A 43 -10.52 -0.33 -1.35
C GLN A 43 -9.23 -1.09 -1.67
N GLY A 44 -9.30 -2.04 -2.59
CA GLY A 44 -8.13 -2.82 -2.97
C GLY A 44 -8.42 -3.80 -4.10
N SER A 45 -7.35 -4.40 -4.63
CA SER A 45 -7.41 -5.29 -5.79
C SER A 45 -7.63 -6.77 -5.44
N HIS A 46 -7.42 -7.18 -4.21
CA HIS A 46 -7.52 -8.57 -3.76
C HIS A 46 -8.24 -8.64 -2.42
N GLY A 47 -9.01 -9.72 -2.23
CA GLY A 47 -9.59 -10.03 -0.93
C GLY A 47 -8.52 -10.56 0.03
N ASP A 48 -8.44 -9.96 1.22
CA ASP A 48 -7.62 -10.41 2.34
C ASP A 48 -8.25 -9.87 3.64
N LYS A 49 -7.56 -9.85 4.74
CA LYS A 49 -8.04 -9.43 6.07
C LYS A 49 -8.81 -8.11 6.06
N GLY A 50 -8.35 -7.12 5.28
CA GLY A 50 -9.05 -5.85 5.12
C GLY A 50 -10.45 -6.02 4.51
N ALA A 51 -10.58 -6.88 3.50
CA ALA A 51 -11.87 -7.17 2.87
C ALA A 51 -12.80 -8.02 3.78
N GLU A 52 -12.24 -8.92 4.58
CA GLU A 52 -13.00 -9.78 5.49
C GLU A 52 -13.76 -9.00 6.56
N ILE A 53 -13.19 -7.88 7.02
CA ILE A 53 -13.78 -7.05 8.08
C ILE A 53 -14.57 -5.85 7.54
N ALA A 54 -14.54 -5.59 6.24
CA ALA A 54 -15.15 -4.41 5.63
C ALA A 54 -16.69 -4.50 5.59
N ASP A 55 -17.36 -3.38 5.80
CA ASP A 55 -18.80 -3.22 5.55
C ASP A 55 -19.06 -2.92 4.07
N ILE A 56 -18.13 -2.21 3.42
CA ILE A 56 -18.16 -1.90 1.98
C ILE A 56 -16.81 -2.25 1.37
N ILE A 57 -16.85 -2.92 0.23
CA ILE A 57 -15.67 -3.20 -0.60
C ILE A 57 -15.80 -2.41 -1.90
N LEU A 58 -14.77 -1.59 -2.19
CA LEU A 58 -14.62 -0.86 -3.43
C LEU A 58 -13.52 -1.54 -4.26
N PRO A 59 -13.85 -2.19 -5.38
CA PRO A 59 -12.88 -2.95 -6.15
C PRO A 59 -11.90 -2.01 -6.85
N GLY A 60 -10.66 -1.98 -6.38
CA GLY A 60 -9.54 -1.26 -6.98
C GLY A 60 -8.77 -2.12 -7.97
N SER A 61 -8.02 -1.48 -8.85
CA SER A 61 -7.15 -2.15 -9.81
C SER A 61 -5.83 -2.61 -9.17
N ALA A 62 -5.24 -3.68 -9.70
CA ALA A 62 -3.89 -4.07 -9.34
C ALA A 62 -2.87 -3.09 -9.96
N TYR A 63 -1.63 -3.10 -9.43
CA TYR A 63 -0.57 -2.19 -9.90
C TYR A 63 -0.22 -2.36 -11.39
N THR A 64 -0.51 -3.50 -12.00
CA THR A 64 -0.34 -3.78 -13.43
C THR A 64 -1.51 -3.29 -14.28
N GLU A 65 -2.62 -2.91 -13.67
CA GLU A 65 -3.87 -2.52 -14.30
C GLU A 65 -4.14 -1.01 -14.21
N GLN A 66 -3.18 -0.27 -13.64
CA GLN A 66 -3.23 1.19 -13.54
C GLN A 66 -1.87 1.80 -13.85
N ASP A 67 -1.90 3.03 -14.36
CA ASP A 67 -0.69 3.84 -14.43
C ASP A 67 -0.45 4.49 -13.07
N GLY A 68 0.81 4.58 -12.65
CA GLY A 68 1.15 5.17 -11.37
C GLY A 68 2.60 5.61 -11.29
N TYR A 69 2.93 6.29 -10.21
CA TYR A 69 4.29 6.66 -9.88
C TYR A 69 4.74 5.91 -8.64
N PHE A 70 5.89 5.29 -8.71
CA PHE A 70 6.47 4.51 -7.65
C PHE A 70 7.82 5.08 -7.27
N THR A 71 8.08 5.17 -5.98
CA THR A 71 9.37 5.60 -5.45
C THR A 71 10.14 4.36 -4.96
N ASN A 72 11.36 4.16 -5.47
CA ASN A 72 12.22 3.07 -5.02
C ASN A 72 12.91 3.42 -3.67
N LEU A 73 13.73 2.49 -3.16
CA LEU A 73 14.45 2.68 -1.89
C LEU A 73 15.47 3.83 -1.94
N GLU A 74 15.95 4.20 -3.13
CA GLU A 74 16.87 5.32 -3.34
C GLU A 74 16.15 6.67 -3.43
N GLY A 75 14.81 6.67 -3.34
CA GLY A 75 14.01 7.88 -3.49
C GLY A 75 13.71 8.26 -4.95
N LYS A 76 14.10 7.44 -5.93
CA LYS A 76 13.86 7.71 -7.34
C LYS A 76 12.40 7.43 -7.68
N ILE A 77 11.73 8.44 -8.25
CA ILE A 77 10.36 8.33 -8.72
C ILE A 77 10.34 7.85 -10.16
N GLN A 78 9.58 6.80 -10.42
CA GLN A 78 9.47 6.17 -11.74
C GLN A 78 8.01 6.01 -12.11
N LYS A 79 7.66 6.32 -13.36
CA LYS A 79 6.33 6.06 -13.91
C LYS A 79 6.22 4.60 -14.32
N SER A 80 5.17 3.93 -13.88
CA SER A 80 4.75 2.63 -14.37
C SER A 80 3.51 2.81 -15.24
N ASN A 81 3.54 2.21 -16.42
CA ASN A 81 2.39 2.19 -17.31
C ASN A 81 1.62 0.89 -17.10
N LYS A 82 0.29 0.96 -17.18
CA LYS A 82 -0.54 -0.23 -17.09
C LYS A 82 -0.24 -1.21 -18.23
N ALA A 83 -0.24 -2.49 -17.89
CA ALA A 83 -0.04 -3.59 -18.82
C ALA A 83 -1.36 -4.29 -19.19
N SER A 84 -2.41 -4.09 -18.40
CA SER A 84 -3.73 -4.70 -18.58
C SER A 84 -4.83 -3.76 -18.10
N TYR A 85 -6.06 -4.14 -18.32
CA TYR A 85 -7.21 -3.42 -17.81
C TYR A 85 -7.75 -4.10 -16.54
N PRO A 86 -8.31 -3.32 -15.60
CA PRO A 86 -8.96 -3.88 -14.43
C PRO A 86 -10.11 -4.83 -14.83
N PRO A 87 -10.29 -5.96 -14.13
CA PRO A 87 -11.35 -6.89 -14.43
C PRO A 87 -12.70 -6.44 -13.84
N GLY A 88 -13.80 -6.77 -14.54
CA GLY A 88 -15.16 -6.51 -14.07
C GLY A 88 -15.41 -5.04 -13.75
N ASP A 89 -15.89 -4.77 -12.54
CA ASP A 89 -16.20 -3.41 -12.06
C ASP A 89 -15.03 -2.70 -11.38
N ALA A 90 -13.84 -3.31 -11.36
CA ALA A 90 -12.67 -2.72 -10.75
C ALA A 90 -12.22 -1.47 -11.52
N LYS A 91 -11.81 -0.44 -10.78
CA LYS A 91 -11.37 0.86 -11.32
C LYS A 91 -10.01 1.24 -10.77
N GLU A 92 -9.34 2.17 -11.45
CA GLU A 92 -8.12 2.78 -10.90
C GLU A 92 -8.47 3.53 -9.59
N ASP A 93 -7.61 3.46 -8.60
CA ASP A 93 -7.88 3.99 -7.26
C ASP A 93 -8.35 5.44 -7.24
N TRP A 94 -7.73 6.27 -8.07
CA TRP A 94 -8.11 7.68 -8.17
C TRP A 94 -9.52 7.90 -8.72
N GLN A 95 -10.00 7.01 -9.61
CA GLN A 95 -11.35 7.09 -10.18
C GLN A 95 -12.39 6.80 -9.09
N ILE A 96 -12.15 5.80 -8.26
CA ILE A 96 -13.02 5.46 -7.14
C ILE A 96 -13.14 6.64 -6.17
N ILE A 97 -11.99 7.24 -5.79
CA ILE A 97 -11.97 8.40 -4.89
C ILE A 97 -12.67 9.61 -5.54
N ASN A 98 -12.47 9.82 -6.84
CA ASN A 98 -13.08 10.91 -7.57
C ASN A 98 -14.61 10.77 -7.67
N GLU A 99 -15.11 9.55 -7.93
CA GLU A 99 -16.55 9.25 -7.94
C GLU A 99 -17.15 9.38 -6.53
N LEU A 100 -16.44 8.93 -5.50
CA LEU A 100 -16.88 9.10 -4.12
C LEU A 100 -17.00 10.60 -3.76
N ALA A 101 -16.03 11.41 -4.16
CA ALA A 101 -16.07 12.84 -3.93
C ALA A 101 -17.22 13.53 -4.71
N GLU A 102 -17.48 13.08 -5.94
CA GLU A 102 -18.61 13.56 -6.74
C GLU A 102 -19.94 13.22 -6.09
N PHE A 103 -20.07 12.00 -5.57
CA PHE A 103 -21.27 11.55 -4.86
C PHE A 103 -21.50 12.34 -3.55
N MET A 104 -20.47 12.61 -2.79
CA MET A 104 -20.58 13.32 -1.51
C MET A 104 -20.77 14.83 -1.65
N ASN A 105 -20.09 15.45 -2.63
CA ASN A 105 -19.97 16.91 -2.74
C ASN A 105 -20.54 17.47 -4.04
N ASN A 106 -21.15 16.66 -4.91
CA ASN A 106 -21.58 17.00 -6.26
C ASN A 106 -20.48 17.63 -7.13
N ARG A 107 -19.22 17.29 -6.85
CA ARG A 107 -18.06 17.82 -7.56
C ARG A 107 -16.94 16.79 -7.63
N LYS A 108 -16.41 16.58 -8.85
CA LYS A 108 -15.18 15.83 -9.07
C LYS A 108 -13.98 16.57 -8.49
N LEU A 109 -13.01 15.82 -7.98
CA LEU A 109 -11.73 16.38 -7.55
C LEU A 109 -10.85 16.73 -8.76
N PHE A 110 -10.85 15.85 -9.77
CA PHE A 110 -10.06 15.98 -10.99
C PHE A 110 -10.93 15.61 -12.20
N ASN A 111 -10.78 16.32 -13.30
CA ASN A 111 -11.50 16.05 -14.55
C ASN A 111 -10.89 14.87 -15.31
N ASP A 112 -9.56 14.76 -15.23
CA ASP A 112 -8.79 13.72 -15.91
C ASP A 112 -7.51 13.39 -15.14
N LYS A 113 -6.76 12.43 -15.66
CA LYS A 113 -5.52 11.96 -15.06
C LYS A 113 -4.37 12.95 -15.18
N ASP A 114 -4.35 13.77 -16.22
CA ASP A 114 -3.30 14.78 -16.42
C ASP A 114 -3.42 15.90 -15.38
N GLU A 115 -4.65 16.27 -15.02
CA GLU A 115 -4.92 17.22 -13.94
C GLU A 115 -4.49 16.64 -12.59
N LEU A 116 -4.81 15.37 -12.31
CA LEU A 116 -4.35 14.66 -11.13
C LEU A 116 -2.83 14.61 -11.04
N GLU A 117 -2.15 14.20 -12.12
CA GLU A 117 -0.68 14.12 -12.17
C GLU A 117 -0.05 15.50 -11.94
N SER A 118 -0.58 16.54 -12.60
CA SER A 118 -0.09 17.91 -12.46
C SER A 118 -0.26 18.42 -11.02
N SER A 119 -1.40 18.15 -10.41
CA SER A 119 -1.68 18.50 -9.02
C SER A 119 -0.75 17.77 -8.05
N MET A 120 -0.51 16.46 -8.28
CA MET A 120 0.42 15.65 -7.49
C MET A 120 1.83 16.22 -7.55
N PHE A 121 2.36 16.50 -8.75
CA PHE A 121 3.71 17.06 -8.90
C PHE A 121 3.85 18.43 -8.24
N ASN A 122 2.84 19.29 -8.38
CA ASN A 122 2.83 20.59 -7.71
C ASN A 122 2.81 20.45 -6.19
N TYR A 123 1.99 19.55 -5.67
CA TYR A 123 1.90 19.29 -4.21
C TYR A 123 3.23 18.77 -3.64
N LEU A 124 3.92 17.92 -4.39
CA LEU A 124 5.19 17.32 -4.00
C LEU A 124 6.40 18.22 -4.29
N ASN A 125 6.19 19.41 -4.89
CA ASN A 125 7.28 20.27 -5.41
C ASN A 125 8.26 19.51 -6.33
N LEU A 126 7.75 18.51 -7.05
CA LEU A 126 8.54 17.69 -7.97
C LEU A 126 8.45 18.27 -9.37
N GLN A 127 9.58 18.34 -10.06
CA GLN A 127 9.58 18.70 -11.47
C GLN A 127 9.46 17.42 -12.33
N LYS A 128 8.51 17.40 -13.27
CA LYS A 128 8.30 16.25 -14.19
C LYS A 128 9.58 15.78 -14.91
N GLU A 129 10.54 16.66 -15.09
CA GLU A 129 11.77 16.42 -15.87
C GLU A 129 12.98 15.99 -15.02
N LYS A 130 12.90 16.03 -13.69
CA LYS A 130 14.02 15.61 -12.83
C LYS A 130 13.99 14.13 -12.46
N GLN A 131 13.83 13.26 -13.45
CA GLN A 131 14.00 11.80 -13.23
C GLN A 131 15.46 11.37 -13.03
N SER A 132 16.42 12.29 -13.04
CA SER A 132 17.86 11.98 -13.01
C SER A 132 18.66 12.74 -11.98
N ASN A 133 18.06 13.30 -10.96
CA ASN A 133 18.89 13.84 -9.89
C ASN A 133 19.27 12.70 -8.94
N GLU A 134 20.53 12.36 -8.98
CA GLU A 134 21.23 11.77 -7.84
C GLU A 134 20.77 12.52 -6.60
N SER A 135 20.09 11.81 -5.71
CA SER A 135 19.82 12.37 -4.38
C SER A 135 21.18 12.77 -3.83
N GLU A 136 21.38 14.06 -3.58
CA GLU A 136 22.51 14.46 -2.78
C GLU A 136 22.42 13.64 -1.50
N LEU A 137 23.35 12.73 -1.35
CA LEU A 137 23.54 12.00 -0.11
C LEU A 137 23.81 13.09 0.93
N THR A 138 22.75 13.50 1.61
CA THR A 138 22.91 14.37 2.77
C THR A 138 23.85 13.62 3.68
N ASN A 139 25.03 14.19 3.89
CA ASN A 139 26.04 13.63 4.78
C ASN A 139 25.36 13.35 6.12
N ILE A 140 25.08 12.08 6.37
CA ILE A 140 24.62 11.63 7.68
C ILE A 140 25.82 11.75 8.59
N SER A 141 26.04 12.97 9.10
CA SER A 141 27.14 13.30 9.99
C SER A 141 26.89 12.93 11.45
N GLU A 142 25.72 12.40 11.75
CA GLU A 142 25.45 11.84 13.07
C GLU A 142 26.06 10.45 13.17
N LYS A 143 27.09 10.34 13.97
CA LYS A 143 27.63 9.05 14.41
C LYS A 143 26.50 8.30 15.14
N GLN A 144 25.74 7.50 14.42
CA GLN A 144 24.83 6.57 15.05
C GLN A 144 25.68 5.54 15.80
N ASN A 145 25.59 5.53 17.11
CA ASN A 145 26.13 4.47 17.92
C ASN A 145 25.36 3.21 17.60
N PHE A 146 25.95 2.32 16.82
CA PHE A 146 25.39 1.00 16.59
C PHE A 146 25.36 0.28 17.94
N LYS A 147 24.15 0.02 18.43
CA LYS A 147 23.97 -0.84 19.60
C LYS A 147 24.28 -2.28 19.17
N ASN A 148 24.92 -3.02 20.05
CA ASN A 148 25.24 -4.42 19.84
C ASN A 148 23.97 -5.26 20.07
N GLU A 149 22.93 -5.03 19.23
CA GLU A 149 21.66 -5.72 19.28
C GLU A 149 21.57 -6.70 18.11
N ASN A 150 20.96 -7.85 18.33
CA ASN A 150 20.71 -8.82 17.27
C ASN A 150 19.82 -8.21 16.20
N LEU A 151 20.18 -8.41 14.93
CA LEU A 151 19.34 -8.00 13.80
C LEU A 151 17.98 -8.70 13.88
N LYS A 152 16.92 -7.90 13.94
CA LYS A 152 15.55 -8.43 13.90
C LYS A 152 15.12 -8.63 12.47
N ILE A 153 14.69 -9.84 12.14
CA ILE A 153 14.08 -10.13 10.83
C ILE A 153 12.64 -9.68 10.89
N PHE A 154 12.30 -8.64 10.12
CA PHE A 154 10.93 -8.11 10.07
C PHE A 154 10.01 -8.92 9.17
N PHE A 155 10.53 -9.67 8.19
CA PHE A 155 9.74 -10.51 7.31
C PHE A 155 9.45 -11.85 7.95
N LYS A 156 8.21 -12.06 8.33
CA LYS A 156 7.78 -13.34 8.92
C LYS A 156 7.68 -14.45 7.88
N ASP A 157 7.33 -14.12 6.64
CA ASP A 157 7.15 -15.07 5.56
C ASP A 157 7.53 -14.48 4.20
N TYR A 158 8.49 -15.11 3.54
CA TYR A 158 8.95 -14.71 2.22
C TYR A 158 7.88 -14.93 1.14
N TYR A 159 7.10 -16.01 1.26
CA TYR A 159 6.10 -16.38 0.26
C TYR A 159 4.85 -15.50 0.30
N PHE A 160 4.60 -14.82 1.42
CA PHE A 160 3.39 -14.02 1.68
C PHE A 160 3.69 -12.54 1.91
N SER A 161 4.70 -12.03 1.20
CA SER A 161 5.20 -10.66 1.39
C SER A 161 4.20 -9.56 0.96
N ASN A 162 3.27 -9.88 0.06
CA ASN A 162 2.24 -8.95 -0.42
C ASN A 162 0.94 -9.69 -0.73
N VAL A 163 -0.13 -8.93 -1.00
CA VAL A 163 -1.47 -9.48 -1.23
C VAL A 163 -1.55 -10.38 -2.47
N VAL A 164 -0.84 -10.05 -3.54
CA VAL A 164 -0.79 -10.87 -4.77
C VAL A 164 -0.16 -12.23 -4.48
N ALA A 165 0.96 -12.23 -3.73
CA ALA A 165 1.62 -13.47 -3.31
C ALA A 165 0.72 -14.32 -2.40
N ARG A 166 0.01 -13.71 -1.44
CA ARG A 166 -0.93 -14.42 -0.56
C ARG A 166 -2.12 -15.02 -1.32
N SER A 167 -2.55 -14.40 -2.40
CA SER A 167 -3.66 -14.88 -3.26
C SER A 167 -3.21 -15.93 -4.29
N SER A 168 -1.91 -16.15 -4.46
CA SER A 168 -1.35 -17.09 -5.44
C SER A 168 -1.37 -18.53 -4.93
N LYS A 169 -2.03 -19.43 -5.66
CA LYS A 169 -2.02 -20.87 -5.35
C LYS A 169 -0.61 -21.43 -5.29
N THR A 170 0.25 -21.07 -6.24
CA THR A 170 1.64 -21.54 -6.30
C THR A 170 2.42 -21.09 -5.06
N MET A 171 2.26 -19.83 -4.61
CA MET A 171 2.94 -19.36 -3.40
C MET A 171 2.43 -20.06 -2.15
N ILE A 172 1.14 -20.35 -2.07
CA ILE A 172 0.53 -21.14 -0.98
C ILE A 172 1.12 -22.56 -0.97
N GLU A 173 1.22 -23.21 -2.12
CA GLU A 173 1.81 -24.55 -2.24
C GLU A 173 3.29 -24.56 -1.83
N CYS A 174 4.07 -23.57 -2.26
CA CYS A 174 5.47 -23.41 -1.85
C CYS A 174 5.62 -23.24 -0.33
N ASN A 175 4.78 -22.40 0.28
CA ASN A 175 4.79 -22.20 1.73
C ASN A 175 4.43 -23.49 2.47
N ASN A 176 3.42 -24.22 2.01
CA ASN A 176 3.00 -25.50 2.60
C ASN A 176 4.10 -26.57 2.47
N ALA A 177 4.82 -26.61 1.34
CA ALA A 177 5.95 -27.51 1.14
C ALA A 177 7.09 -27.21 2.13
N LYS A 178 7.41 -25.90 2.33
CA LYS A 178 8.41 -25.48 3.32
C LYS A 178 8.05 -25.88 4.76
N ILE A 179 6.79 -25.74 5.13
CA ILE A 179 6.30 -26.15 6.45
C ILE A 179 6.46 -27.68 6.63
N LYS A 180 6.08 -28.46 5.61
CA LYS A 180 6.25 -29.93 5.64
C LYS A 180 7.71 -30.34 5.76
N LEU A 181 8.63 -29.69 5.06
CA LEU A 181 10.06 -29.97 5.16
C LEU A 181 10.61 -29.72 6.57
N LYS A 182 10.15 -28.65 7.24
CA LYS A 182 10.53 -28.37 8.64
C LYS A 182 10.02 -29.42 9.62
N THR A 183 8.86 -30.01 9.36
CA THR A 183 8.28 -31.03 10.23
C THR A 183 8.90 -32.41 10.03
N THR A 184 9.57 -32.67 8.91
CA THR A 184 10.21 -33.94 8.59
C THR A 184 11.66 -34.04 9.06
N GLY A 185 12.21 -33.00 9.69
CA GLY A 185 13.56 -33.02 10.26
C GLY A 185 14.70 -33.06 9.23
N THR A 186 14.41 -32.89 7.96
CA THR A 186 15.41 -32.71 6.90
C THR A 186 15.79 -31.24 6.79
N GLU A 187 16.53 -30.75 7.78
CA GLU A 187 17.25 -29.49 7.63
C GLU A 187 18.53 -29.79 6.82
N GLY A 188 18.53 -29.32 5.58
CA GLY A 188 19.72 -29.25 4.74
C GLY A 188 20.39 -27.89 4.91
#